data_8bffa9e6b437a0d271e2d52b0cc9dae0
#
_entry.id   8bffa9e6b437a0d271e2d52b0cc9dae0
#
_cell.length_a   1.000
_cell.length_b   1.000
_cell.length_c   1.000
_cell.angle_alpha   90.00
_cell.angle_beta   90.00
_cell.angle_gamma   90.00
#
_symmetry.space_group_name_H-M   'P 1'
#
loop_
_entity.id
_entity.type
_entity.pdbx_description
1 polymer ?
#
loop_
_entity_poly.entity_id
_entity_poly.type
_entity_poly.pdbx_seq_one_letter_code
_entity_poly.pdbx_strand_id
1 'polypeptide(L)'
;VVHRDLKPENLLFQTPDVDSEIKITDFGLAKYTDGPDSSPMTTACGTPGYVAPEVISGATYDHKVDMWSLGVIAYVILCGFPPFYHENHAELFRAIKSCDYAFVSPFWDNVSDSAKDLIQKLLVVDPVKRYSAEQVLEHPWITGKDGAIGEGSLGAHVKDGLRAIMAKEKWRKAQLRLGIIRSLGGKKALQSLSDDAPAAEEKDE
;
A
#
# COMPACT_ATOMS: atom_id res chain seq x y z
N VAL A 1 0.18 12.03 13.92
CA VAL A 1 -0.19 12.25 12.51
C VAL A 1 -0.83 11.01 11.95
N VAL A 2 -1.92 11.16 11.18
CA VAL A 2 -2.57 10.11 10.42
C VAL A 2 -2.41 10.43 8.94
N HIS A 3 -1.92 9.47 8.16
CA HIS A 3 -1.61 9.67 6.74
C HIS A 3 -2.87 9.62 5.86
N ARG A 4 -3.76 8.67 6.10
CA ARG A 4 -5.07 8.42 5.47
C ARG A 4 -5.06 7.94 4.01
N ASP A 5 -3.91 7.83 3.37
CA ASP A 5 -3.77 7.26 2.02
C ASP A 5 -2.48 6.41 1.88
N LEU A 6 -2.22 5.56 2.89
CA LEU A 6 -1.11 4.61 2.79
C LEU A 6 -1.43 3.57 1.71
N LYS A 7 -0.50 3.44 0.76
CA LYS A 7 -0.53 2.48 -0.36
C LYS A 7 0.88 2.30 -0.91
N PRO A 8 1.16 1.25 -1.67
CA PRO A 8 2.50 1.00 -2.22
C PRO A 8 3.07 2.17 -3.03
N GLU A 9 2.22 2.92 -3.74
CA GLU A 9 2.64 4.07 -4.56
C GLU A 9 3.20 5.23 -3.72
N ASN A 10 2.82 5.31 -2.44
CA ASN A 10 3.29 6.33 -1.50
C ASN A 10 4.46 5.85 -0.63
N LEU A 11 4.99 4.65 -0.89
CA LEU A 11 6.16 4.07 -0.25
C LEU A 11 7.33 4.07 -1.25
N LEU A 12 8.20 5.06 -1.17
CA LEU A 12 9.29 5.23 -2.11
C LEU A 12 10.63 4.79 -1.51
N PHE A 13 11.46 4.13 -2.32
CA PHE A 13 12.85 3.88 -1.97
C PHE A 13 13.66 5.17 -2.09
N GLN A 14 14.50 5.45 -1.11
CA GLN A 14 15.35 6.64 -1.10
C GLN A 14 16.42 6.57 -2.19
N THR A 15 16.96 5.37 -2.44
CA THR A 15 17.96 5.09 -3.47
C THR A 15 17.57 3.84 -4.28
N PRO A 16 18.19 3.56 -5.44
CA PRO A 16 17.97 2.31 -6.19
C PRO A 16 18.49 1.07 -5.49
N ASP A 17 19.31 1.20 -4.45
CA ASP A 17 20.02 0.10 -3.80
C ASP A 17 19.09 -0.91 -3.13
N VAL A 18 19.57 -2.15 -2.97
CA VAL A 18 18.78 -3.25 -2.40
C VAL A 18 18.41 -2.99 -0.94
N ASP A 19 19.28 -2.34 -0.19
CA ASP A 19 19.14 -2.01 1.24
C ASP A 19 18.60 -0.59 1.50
N SER A 20 18.13 0.10 0.43
CA SER A 20 17.57 1.44 0.52
C SER A 20 16.46 1.55 1.57
N GLU A 21 16.46 2.66 2.27
CA GLU A 21 15.34 3.01 3.16
C GLU A 21 14.07 3.30 2.37
N ILE A 22 12.92 2.96 2.98
CA ILE A 22 11.60 3.32 2.46
C ILE A 22 11.17 4.64 3.10
N LYS A 23 10.73 5.58 2.27
CA LYS A 23 10.16 6.87 2.70
C LYS A 23 8.69 6.93 2.37
N ILE A 24 7.89 7.35 3.35
CA ILE A 24 6.46 7.63 3.14
C ILE A 24 6.35 9.02 2.51
N THR A 25 5.53 9.12 1.46
CA THR A 25 5.32 10.36 0.68
C THR A 25 3.84 10.66 0.54
N ASP A 26 3.51 11.83 -0.03
CA ASP A 26 2.13 12.28 -0.29
C ASP A 26 1.29 12.46 1.00
N PHE A 27 1.68 13.43 1.81
CA PHE A 27 0.94 13.84 3.00
C PHE A 27 -0.24 14.80 2.69
N GLY A 28 -0.71 14.86 1.43
CA GLY A 28 -1.79 15.75 1.01
C GLY A 28 -3.13 15.50 1.72
N LEU A 29 -3.36 14.28 2.21
CA LEU A 29 -4.52 13.92 3.02
C LEU A 29 -4.21 13.81 4.51
N ALA A 30 -2.97 13.99 4.95
CA ALA A 30 -2.58 13.78 6.33
C ALA A 30 -3.23 14.77 7.30
N LYS A 31 -3.46 14.31 8.53
CA LYS A 31 -4.02 15.14 9.60
C LYS A 31 -3.29 14.90 10.93
N TYR A 32 -3.10 15.98 11.69
CA TYR A 32 -2.65 15.88 13.08
C TYR A 32 -3.82 15.47 13.98
N THR A 33 -3.56 14.56 14.93
CA THR A 33 -4.53 14.07 15.91
C THR A 33 -4.37 14.71 17.27
N ASP A 34 -3.21 15.34 17.51
CA ASP A 34 -2.84 15.92 18.79
C ASP A 34 -2.70 17.44 18.62
N GLY A 35 -3.32 18.20 19.52
CA GLY A 35 -3.24 19.65 19.55
C GLY A 35 -4.61 20.32 19.71
N PRO A 36 -4.62 21.67 19.93
CA PRO A 36 -5.85 22.43 20.16
C PRO A 36 -6.85 22.39 18.99
N ASP A 37 -6.37 22.05 17.77
CA ASP A 37 -7.19 21.96 16.56
C ASP A 37 -7.53 20.50 16.17
N SER A 38 -7.34 19.53 17.06
CA SER A 38 -7.63 18.12 16.80
C SER A 38 -9.14 17.86 16.79
N SER A 39 -9.79 18.13 15.66
CA SER A 39 -11.19 17.74 15.45
C SER A 39 -11.29 16.26 15.07
N PRO A 40 -12.36 15.56 15.47
CA PRO A 40 -12.62 14.19 15.04
C PRO A 40 -12.54 14.05 13.50
N MET A 41 -11.95 12.96 13.03
CA MET A 41 -11.85 12.69 11.60
C MET A 41 -13.11 11.93 11.14
N THR A 42 -13.85 12.52 10.19
CA THR A 42 -15.07 11.94 9.62
C THR A 42 -15.06 11.98 8.09
N THR A 43 -14.05 12.64 7.49
CA THR A 43 -13.97 12.80 6.04
C THR A 43 -13.61 11.48 5.38
N ALA A 44 -14.48 10.95 4.53
CA ALA A 44 -14.16 9.79 3.70
C ALA A 44 -13.13 10.18 2.63
N CYS A 45 -11.92 9.65 2.76
CA CYS A 45 -10.81 9.88 1.83
C CYS A 45 -9.90 8.66 1.77
N GLY A 46 -9.00 8.64 0.77
CA GLY A 46 -8.07 7.55 0.53
C GLY A 46 -8.40 6.74 -0.73
N THR A 47 -7.56 5.75 -1.00
CA THR A 47 -7.67 4.87 -2.18
C THR A 47 -8.58 3.67 -1.86
N PRO A 48 -9.68 3.42 -2.60
CA PRO A 48 -10.76 2.51 -2.20
C PRO A 48 -10.35 1.14 -1.68
N GLY A 49 -9.33 0.49 -2.28
CA GLY A 49 -8.88 -0.83 -1.85
C GLY A 49 -8.07 -0.86 -0.55
N TYR A 50 -7.64 0.29 -0.05
CA TYR A 50 -6.78 0.44 1.15
C TYR A 50 -7.51 1.11 2.31
N VAL A 51 -8.72 1.64 2.08
CA VAL A 51 -9.49 2.39 3.09
C VAL A 51 -10.09 1.46 4.15
N ALA A 52 -10.02 1.88 5.41
CA ALA A 52 -10.54 1.13 6.54
C ALA A 52 -12.08 1.13 6.60
N PRO A 53 -12.72 0.08 7.18
CA PRO A 53 -14.17 -0.06 7.26
C PRO A 53 -14.90 1.11 7.93
N GLU A 54 -14.30 1.69 8.97
CA GLU A 54 -14.85 2.84 9.70
C GLU A 54 -14.91 4.10 8.84
N VAL A 55 -13.92 4.32 7.97
CA VAL A 55 -13.90 5.44 7.02
C VAL A 55 -15.01 5.29 5.98
N ILE A 56 -15.18 4.07 5.42
CA ILE A 56 -16.25 3.75 4.46
C ILE A 56 -17.63 3.89 5.10
N SER A 57 -17.74 3.66 6.40
CA SER A 57 -19.00 3.76 7.15
C SER A 57 -19.32 5.18 7.60
N GLY A 58 -18.42 6.16 7.37
CA GLY A 58 -18.61 7.54 7.82
C GLY A 58 -18.53 7.70 9.35
N ALA A 59 -17.96 6.74 10.04
CA ALA A 59 -17.72 6.84 11.48
C ALA A 59 -16.54 7.77 11.78
N THR A 60 -16.44 8.23 13.02
CA THR A 60 -15.24 8.89 13.53
C THR A 60 -14.09 7.88 13.58
N TYR A 61 -12.91 8.30 13.14
CA TYR A 61 -11.74 7.43 13.06
C TYR A 61 -10.47 8.11 13.57
N ASP A 62 -9.42 7.33 13.82
CA ASP A 62 -8.13 7.75 14.32
C ASP A 62 -6.97 7.15 13.49
N HIS A 63 -5.75 7.13 14.04
CA HIS A 63 -4.55 6.58 13.39
C HIS A 63 -4.64 5.08 13.06
N LYS A 64 -5.59 4.34 13.63
CA LYS A 64 -5.79 2.91 13.35
C LYS A 64 -6.20 2.64 11.90
N VAL A 65 -6.68 3.66 11.18
CA VAL A 65 -6.97 3.51 9.73
C VAL A 65 -5.71 3.26 8.91
N ASP A 66 -4.56 3.84 9.30
CA ASP A 66 -3.27 3.58 8.65
C ASP A 66 -2.78 2.15 8.94
N MET A 67 -3.12 1.60 10.10
CA MET A 67 -2.80 0.20 10.44
C MET A 67 -3.60 -0.80 9.61
N TRP A 68 -4.86 -0.49 9.27
CA TRP A 68 -5.62 -1.27 8.28
C TRP A 68 -4.95 -1.24 6.90
N SER A 69 -4.61 -0.04 6.43
CA SER A 69 -3.92 0.14 5.14
C SER A 69 -2.58 -0.63 5.11
N LEU A 70 -1.83 -0.63 6.21
CA LEU A 70 -0.61 -1.44 6.36
C LEU A 70 -0.89 -2.94 6.22
N GLY A 71 -1.99 -3.43 6.79
CA GLY A 71 -2.43 -4.83 6.63
C GLY A 71 -2.72 -5.19 5.18
N VAL A 72 -3.40 -4.30 4.44
CA VAL A 72 -3.64 -4.48 3.00
C VAL A 72 -2.33 -4.47 2.22
N ILE A 73 -1.41 -3.55 2.52
CA ILE A 73 -0.10 -3.47 1.89
C ILE A 73 0.69 -4.76 2.13
N ALA A 74 0.75 -5.24 3.38
CA ALA A 74 1.45 -6.48 3.73
C ALA A 74 0.87 -7.68 2.95
N TYR A 75 -0.44 -7.78 2.86
CA TYR A 75 -1.11 -8.82 2.06
C TYR A 75 -0.68 -8.76 0.59
N VAL A 76 -0.76 -7.58 -0.04
CA VAL A 76 -0.41 -7.38 -1.46
C VAL A 76 1.06 -7.69 -1.74
N ILE A 77 1.98 -7.29 -0.83
CA ILE A 77 3.41 -7.55 -0.99
C ILE A 77 3.73 -9.05 -0.98
N LEU A 78 3.03 -9.83 -0.15
CA LEU A 78 3.32 -11.25 0.03
C LEU A 78 2.73 -12.14 -1.05
N CYS A 79 1.59 -11.76 -1.66
CA CYS A 79 0.93 -12.60 -2.65
C CYS A 79 0.76 -11.96 -4.05
N GLY A 80 0.94 -10.64 -4.18
CA GLY A 80 0.90 -9.93 -5.46
C GLY A 80 -0.47 -9.43 -5.92
N PHE A 81 -1.54 -9.62 -5.12
CA PHE A 81 -2.90 -9.11 -5.38
C PHE A 81 -3.58 -8.63 -4.08
N PRO A 82 -4.60 -7.75 -4.15
CA PRO A 82 -5.24 -7.21 -2.96
C PRO A 82 -6.17 -8.22 -2.27
N PRO A 83 -6.33 -8.12 -0.93
CA PRO A 83 -7.26 -8.97 -0.18
C PRO A 83 -8.72 -8.73 -0.53
N PHE A 84 -9.05 -7.48 -0.89
CA PHE A 84 -10.40 -7.07 -1.30
C PHE A 84 -10.35 -6.55 -2.72
N TYR A 85 -11.11 -7.18 -3.63
CA TYR A 85 -11.19 -6.77 -5.02
C TYR A 85 -12.60 -7.01 -5.57
N HIS A 86 -13.17 -5.98 -6.18
CA HIS A 86 -14.39 -6.08 -6.97
C HIS A 86 -14.44 -4.93 -7.97
N GLU A 87 -15.00 -5.17 -9.17
CA GLU A 87 -15.17 -4.10 -10.19
C GLU A 87 -16.20 -3.05 -9.73
N ASN A 88 -17.21 -3.47 -9.00
CA ASN A 88 -18.23 -2.60 -8.42
C ASN A 88 -17.77 -2.14 -7.02
N HIS A 89 -17.70 -0.84 -6.80
CA HIS A 89 -17.30 -0.25 -5.54
C HIS A 89 -18.21 -0.60 -4.36
N ALA A 90 -19.53 -0.79 -4.60
CA ALA A 90 -20.45 -1.18 -3.51
C ALA A 90 -20.14 -2.59 -2.98
N GLU A 91 -19.81 -3.51 -3.88
CA GLU A 91 -19.39 -4.88 -3.50
C GLU A 91 -18.01 -4.88 -2.84
N LEU A 92 -17.07 -4.09 -3.37
CA LEU A 92 -15.76 -3.89 -2.73
C LEU A 92 -15.92 -3.39 -1.28
N PHE A 93 -16.75 -2.36 -1.07
CA PHE A 93 -16.98 -1.81 0.26
C PHE A 93 -17.72 -2.77 1.19
N ARG A 94 -18.58 -3.64 0.63
CA ARG A 94 -19.21 -4.71 1.41
C ARG A 94 -18.16 -5.71 1.90
N ALA A 95 -17.28 -6.19 1.02
CA ALA A 95 -16.20 -7.12 1.37
C ALA A 95 -15.26 -6.52 2.44
N ILE A 96 -14.90 -5.24 2.30
CA ILE A 96 -14.08 -4.53 3.30
C ILE A 96 -14.79 -4.46 4.66
N LYS A 97 -16.06 -4.05 4.69
CA LYS A 97 -16.85 -3.94 5.93
C LYS A 97 -17.08 -5.26 6.64
N SER A 98 -17.20 -6.35 5.90
CA SER A 98 -17.30 -7.71 6.45
C SER A 98 -15.94 -8.36 6.71
N CYS A 99 -14.85 -7.72 6.29
CA CYS A 99 -13.50 -8.29 6.32
C CYS A 99 -13.44 -9.67 5.63
N ASP A 100 -14.13 -9.77 4.48
CA ASP A 100 -14.25 -11.01 3.71
C ASP A 100 -13.05 -11.16 2.77
N TYR A 101 -12.01 -11.84 3.25
CA TYR A 101 -10.82 -12.20 2.48
C TYR A 101 -10.31 -13.58 2.90
N ALA A 102 -9.47 -14.20 2.09
CA ALA A 102 -8.90 -15.52 2.37
C ALA A 102 -7.43 -15.61 1.92
N PHE A 103 -6.66 -16.43 2.60
CA PHE A 103 -5.31 -16.83 2.17
C PHE A 103 -5.41 -17.98 1.17
N VAL A 104 -5.43 -17.65 -0.12
CA VAL A 104 -5.77 -18.60 -1.20
C VAL A 104 -4.54 -19.37 -1.68
N SER A 105 -4.62 -20.72 -1.71
CA SER A 105 -3.63 -21.59 -2.38
C SER A 105 -3.63 -21.33 -3.91
N PRO A 106 -2.48 -21.43 -4.60
CA PRO A 106 -1.13 -21.74 -4.08
C PRO A 106 -0.34 -20.52 -3.58
N PHE A 107 -0.89 -19.30 -3.66
CA PHE A 107 -0.16 -18.04 -3.42
C PHE A 107 0.30 -17.88 -1.97
N TRP A 108 -0.41 -18.49 -1.02
CA TRP A 108 -0.15 -18.41 0.41
C TRP A 108 0.47 -19.65 1.03
N ASP A 109 0.73 -20.69 0.24
CA ASP A 109 1.23 -21.99 0.75
C ASP A 109 2.65 -21.86 1.33
N ASN A 110 3.48 -20.97 0.77
CA ASN A 110 4.86 -20.74 1.20
C ASN A 110 5.02 -19.51 2.12
N VAL A 111 3.90 -18.87 2.52
CA VAL A 111 3.93 -17.74 3.44
C VAL A 111 3.77 -18.27 4.87
N SER A 112 4.63 -17.83 5.78
CA SER A 112 4.63 -18.29 7.17
C SER A 112 3.31 -17.98 7.89
N ASP A 113 2.92 -18.82 8.83
CA ASP A 113 1.73 -18.58 9.66
C ASP A 113 1.86 -17.33 10.51
N SER A 114 3.08 -16.97 10.91
CA SER A 114 3.35 -15.73 11.62
C SER A 114 3.09 -14.49 10.75
N ALA A 115 3.41 -14.52 9.45
CA ALA A 115 3.07 -13.45 8.52
C ALA A 115 1.54 -13.31 8.35
N LYS A 116 0.84 -14.44 8.23
CA LYS A 116 -0.62 -14.49 8.15
C LYS A 116 -1.26 -13.95 9.43
N ASP A 117 -0.72 -14.31 10.60
CA ASP A 117 -1.20 -13.83 11.90
C ASP A 117 -1.08 -12.30 12.00
N LEU A 118 0.05 -11.70 11.59
CA LEU A 118 0.19 -10.24 11.58
C LEU A 118 -0.89 -9.59 10.71
N ILE A 119 -1.13 -10.10 9.50
CA ILE A 119 -2.19 -9.58 8.62
C ILE A 119 -3.55 -9.69 9.30
N GLN A 120 -3.87 -10.82 9.94
CA GLN A 120 -5.12 -11.00 10.67
C GLN A 120 -5.28 -10.04 11.85
N LYS A 121 -4.17 -9.63 12.50
CA LYS A 121 -4.18 -8.63 13.59
C LYS A 121 -4.35 -7.19 13.08
N LEU A 122 -3.98 -6.94 11.83
CA LEU A 122 -4.13 -5.64 11.17
C LEU A 122 -5.48 -5.48 10.48
N LEU A 123 -5.95 -6.53 9.76
CA LEU A 123 -7.25 -6.52 9.08
C LEU A 123 -8.37 -6.91 10.05
N VAL A 124 -8.58 -6.09 11.07
CA VAL A 124 -9.64 -6.23 12.07
C VAL A 124 -10.63 -5.07 11.91
N VAL A 125 -11.92 -5.38 11.74
CA VAL A 125 -12.99 -4.39 11.54
C VAL A 125 -13.09 -3.42 12.71
N ASP A 126 -13.05 -3.95 13.94
CA ASP A 126 -13.06 -3.14 15.16
C ASP A 126 -11.70 -2.46 15.37
N PRO A 127 -11.58 -1.12 15.24
CA PRO A 127 -10.30 -0.42 15.35
C PRO A 127 -9.69 -0.53 16.75
N VAL A 128 -10.50 -0.75 17.80
CA VAL A 128 -9.98 -0.92 19.16
C VAL A 128 -9.19 -2.22 19.30
N LYS A 129 -9.61 -3.28 18.61
CA LYS A 129 -8.94 -4.60 18.60
C LYS A 129 -7.82 -4.69 17.57
N ARG A 130 -7.79 -3.80 16.58
CA ARG A 130 -6.75 -3.74 15.57
C ARG A 130 -5.40 -3.37 16.19
N TYR A 131 -4.33 -4.02 15.76
CA TYR A 131 -2.98 -3.73 16.26
C TYR A 131 -2.58 -2.27 16.07
N SER A 132 -1.85 -1.73 17.04
CA SER A 132 -1.15 -0.44 16.94
C SER A 132 0.21 -0.63 16.26
N ALA A 133 0.89 0.48 15.93
CA ALA A 133 2.24 0.46 15.39
C ALA A 133 3.24 -0.20 16.34
N GLU A 134 3.13 0.10 17.64
CA GLU A 134 3.98 -0.49 18.69
C GLU A 134 3.80 -2.02 18.72
N GLN A 135 2.56 -2.51 18.70
CA GLN A 135 2.27 -3.94 18.69
C GLN A 135 2.80 -4.63 17.43
N VAL A 136 2.76 -3.94 16.27
CA VAL A 136 3.36 -4.46 15.03
C VAL A 136 4.87 -4.60 15.16
N LEU A 137 5.56 -3.60 15.72
CA LEU A 137 7.01 -3.62 15.90
C LEU A 137 7.48 -4.75 16.86
N GLU A 138 6.62 -5.17 17.78
CA GLU A 138 6.89 -6.26 18.72
C GLU A 138 6.48 -7.64 18.19
N HIS A 139 5.78 -7.70 17.06
CA HIS A 139 5.25 -8.95 16.52
C HIS A 139 6.36 -9.94 16.13
N PRO A 140 6.21 -11.26 16.41
CA PRO A 140 7.23 -12.28 16.14
C PRO A 140 7.73 -12.28 14.69
N TRP A 141 6.85 -12.06 13.72
CA TRP A 141 7.22 -11.98 12.31
C TRP A 141 8.14 -10.78 12.02
N ILE A 142 7.90 -9.62 12.65
CA ILE A 142 8.73 -8.41 12.48
C ILE A 142 10.08 -8.55 13.21
N THR A 143 10.05 -9.14 14.41
CA THR A 143 11.26 -9.30 15.23
C THR A 143 12.10 -10.53 14.86
N GLY A 144 11.62 -11.39 13.94
CA GLY A 144 12.28 -12.65 13.55
C GLY A 144 12.30 -13.73 14.63
N LYS A 145 11.56 -13.55 15.74
CA LYS A 145 11.54 -14.50 16.87
C LYS A 145 10.87 -15.82 16.55
N ASP A 146 10.09 -15.89 15.47
CA ASP A 146 9.44 -17.10 14.98
C ASP A 146 10.36 -18.02 14.17
N GLY A 147 11.60 -17.57 13.89
CA GLY A 147 12.56 -18.30 13.07
C GLY A 147 12.16 -18.45 11.59
N ALA A 148 11.03 -17.89 11.18
CA ALA A 148 10.51 -17.99 9.81
C ALA A 148 11.35 -17.18 8.81
N ILE A 149 12.10 -16.21 9.30
CA ILE A 149 12.94 -15.34 8.48
C ILE A 149 14.30 -15.23 9.15
N GLY A 150 15.37 -15.67 8.45
CA GLY A 150 16.75 -15.45 8.92
C GLY A 150 17.04 -13.95 9.10
N GLU A 151 17.94 -13.61 10.03
CA GLU A 151 18.35 -12.22 10.27
C GLU A 151 18.70 -11.53 8.94
N GLY A 152 18.00 -10.43 8.62
CA GLY A 152 18.18 -9.64 7.40
C GLY A 152 17.30 -10.02 6.20
N SER A 153 16.56 -11.15 6.23
CA SER A 153 15.80 -11.61 5.04
C SER A 153 14.42 -10.95 4.88
N LEU A 154 13.75 -10.53 5.95
CA LEU A 154 12.44 -9.87 5.90
C LEU A 154 12.50 -8.59 5.05
N GLY A 155 13.50 -7.75 5.28
CA GLY A 155 13.68 -6.51 4.53
C GLY A 155 13.84 -6.73 3.02
N ALA A 156 14.56 -7.78 2.62
CA ALA A 156 14.74 -8.12 1.20
C ALA A 156 13.41 -8.57 0.55
N HIS A 157 12.67 -9.49 1.16
CA HIS A 157 11.40 -9.98 0.62
C HIS A 157 10.35 -8.88 0.50
N VAL A 158 10.21 -8.03 1.52
CA VAL A 158 9.30 -6.88 1.49
C VAL A 158 9.70 -5.89 0.39
N LYS A 159 10.98 -5.58 0.27
CA LYS A 159 11.51 -4.67 -0.76
C LYS A 159 11.31 -5.23 -2.16
N ASP A 160 11.55 -6.51 -2.38
CA ASP A 160 11.33 -7.16 -3.68
C ASP A 160 9.85 -7.19 -4.05
N GLY A 161 8.97 -7.51 -3.11
CA GLY A 161 7.52 -7.43 -3.28
C GLY A 161 7.06 -6.02 -3.65
N LEU A 162 7.52 -5.00 -2.92
CA LEU A 162 7.24 -3.60 -3.21
C LEU A 162 7.74 -3.20 -4.60
N ARG A 163 8.99 -3.55 -4.97
CA ARG A 163 9.54 -3.28 -6.30
C ARG A 163 8.72 -3.90 -7.42
N ALA A 164 8.30 -5.16 -7.24
CA ALA A 164 7.46 -5.87 -8.21
C ALA A 164 6.12 -5.17 -8.41
N ILE A 165 5.48 -4.72 -7.33
CA ILE A 165 4.19 -4.00 -7.37
C ILE A 165 4.37 -2.64 -8.04
N MET A 166 5.38 -1.87 -7.65
CA MET A 166 5.66 -0.55 -8.23
C MET A 166 5.98 -0.65 -9.73
N ALA A 167 6.74 -1.66 -10.15
CA ALA A 167 7.01 -1.92 -11.56
C ALA A 167 5.73 -2.23 -12.33
N LYS A 168 4.86 -3.09 -11.79
CA LYS A 168 3.56 -3.46 -12.38
C LYS A 168 2.63 -2.24 -12.51
N GLU A 169 2.54 -1.41 -11.47
CA GLU A 169 1.74 -0.18 -11.48
C GLU A 169 2.29 0.85 -12.48
N LYS A 170 3.60 1.05 -12.50
CA LYS A 170 4.26 1.93 -13.48
C LYS A 170 3.96 1.49 -14.91
N TRP A 171 4.00 0.19 -15.16
CA TRP A 171 3.68 -0.41 -16.47
C TRP A 171 2.21 -0.22 -16.84
N ARG A 172 1.27 -0.45 -15.89
CA ARG A 172 -0.16 -0.21 -16.07
C ARG A 172 -0.47 1.26 -16.39
N LYS A 173 0.14 2.20 -15.66
CA LYS A 173 0.00 3.64 -15.93
C LYS A 173 0.57 4.02 -17.29
N ALA A 174 1.69 3.44 -17.71
CA ALA A 174 2.26 3.66 -19.05
C ALA A 174 1.34 3.15 -20.17
N GLN A 175 0.75 1.96 -20.01
CA GLN A 175 -0.22 1.41 -20.99
C GLN A 175 -1.48 2.27 -21.09
N LEU A 176 -2.02 2.76 -19.97
CA LEU A 176 -3.16 3.67 -19.96
C LEU A 176 -2.85 4.99 -20.70
N ARG A 177 -1.67 5.57 -20.47
CA ARG A 177 -1.20 6.77 -21.20
C ARG A 177 -1.10 6.51 -22.70
N LEU A 178 -0.51 5.38 -23.12
CA LEU A 178 -0.43 4.99 -24.51
C LEU A 178 -1.80 4.73 -25.14
N GLY A 179 -2.74 4.15 -24.40
CA GLY A 179 -4.13 3.96 -24.83
C GLY A 179 -4.85 5.29 -25.08
N ILE A 180 -4.69 6.26 -24.18
CA ILE A 180 -5.24 7.61 -24.33
C ILE A 180 -4.62 8.33 -25.54
N ILE A 181 -3.29 8.24 -25.74
CA ILE A 181 -2.59 8.82 -26.88
C ILE A 181 -3.11 8.23 -28.21
N ARG A 182 -3.33 6.91 -28.26
CA ARG A 182 -3.90 6.25 -29.44
C ARG A 182 -5.35 6.66 -29.72
N SER A 183 -6.18 6.86 -28.67
CA SER A 183 -7.58 7.27 -28.83
C SER A 183 -7.74 8.75 -29.24
N LEU A 184 -6.77 9.60 -28.93
CA LEU A 184 -6.76 11.04 -29.25
C LEU A 184 -6.09 11.39 -30.61
N GLY A 185 -5.86 10.41 -31.51
CA GLY A 185 -5.36 10.65 -32.85
C GLY A 185 -3.87 10.95 -32.94
N GLY A 186 -3.12 10.20 -32.28
CA GLY A 186 -1.72 9.83 -32.09
C GLY A 186 -0.54 10.53 -32.78
N LYS A 187 -0.65 11.45 -33.70
CA LYS A 187 0.55 12.07 -34.28
C LYS A 187 1.00 13.39 -33.61
N LYS A 188 0.07 14.19 -33.11
CA LYS A 188 0.39 15.45 -32.43
C LYS A 188 0.79 15.28 -30.96
N ALA A 189 0.29 14.25 -30.27
CA ALA A 189 0.57 14.00 -28.86
C ALA A 189 1.93 13.33 -28.60
N LEU A 190 2.49 12.64 -29.59
CA LEU A 190 3.85 12.05 -29.50
C LEU A 190 4.94 13.12 -29.61
N GLN A 191 4.70 14.19 -30.33
CA GLN A 191 5.67 15.29 -30.53
C GLN A 191 5.86 16.11 -29.25
N SER A 192 4.79 16.34 -28.47
CA SER A 192 4.89 17.10 -27.21
C SER A 192 5.54 16.32 -26.06
N LEU A 193 5.64 14.99 -26.15
CA LEU A 193 6.29 14.15 -25.13
C LEU A 193 7.79 13.94 -25.41
N SER A 194 8.26 14.19 -26.63
CA SER A 194 9.68 14.18 -26.96
C SER A 194 10.40 15.43 -26.50
N ASP A 195 9.69 16.53 -26.35
CA ASP A 195 10.25 17.84 -25.96
C ASP A 195 10.43 17.98 -24.43
N ASP A 196 9.82 17.10 -23.63
CA ASP A 196 9.92 17.06 -22.16
C ASP A 196 10.85 15.95 -21.62
N ALA A 197 11.59 15.25 -22.47
CA ALA A 197 12.58 14.28 -22.02
C ALA A 197 13.85 15.01 -21.54
N PRO A 198 14.30 14.81 -20.29
CA PRO A 198 15.58 15.34 -19.86
C PRO A 198 16.69 14.72 -20.71
N ALA A 199 17.54 15.57 -21.27
CA ALA A 199 18.71 15.17 -22.06
C ALA A 199 19.55 14.16 -21.26
N ALA A 200 19.78 13.00 -21.83
CA ALA A 200 20.77 12.05 -21.33
C ALA A 200 22.14 12.74 -21.46
N GLU A 201 22.78 13.04 -20.34
CA GLU A 201 24.19 13.43 -20.33
C GLU A 201 25.02 12.24 -20.82
N GLU A 202 25.47 12.31 -22.05
CA GLU A 202 26.62 11.53 -22.51
C GLU A 202 27.84 11.95 -21.70
N LYS A 203 28.32 11.06 -20.85
CA LYS A 203 29.68 11.14 -20.30
C LYS A 203 30.60 10.42 -21.27
N ASP A 204 31.26 11.21 -22.10
CA ASP A 204 32.49 10.81 -22.78
C ASP A 204 33.65 10.82 -21.77
N GLU A 205 34.46 9.73 -21.84
CA GLU A 205 35.80 9.46 -21.29
C GLU A 205 36.06 9.56 -19.78
#